data_8fa0b46768c6c6c281957e4d3d88fae4
#
_entry.id   8fa0b46768c6c6c281957e4d3d88fae4
#
_cell.length_a   1.000
_cell.length_b   1.000
_cell.length_c   1.000
_cell.angle_alpha   90.00
_cell.angle_beta   90.00
_cell.angle_gamma   90.00
#
_symmetry.space_group_name_H-M   'P 1'
#
loop_
_entity.id
_entity.type
_entity.pdbx_description
1 polymer ?
#
loop_
_entity_poly.entity_id
_entity_poly.type
_entity_poly.pdbx_seq_one_letter_code
_entity_poly.pdbx_strand_id
1 'polypeptide(L)'
;MSMTKRGILAGLIPACLAAAVLAGAGPAPQKQKTALFVWGGWAGHEPKKCVDIFAPWLESQGFKVEVSDTLEAYLDAAKLKSLDLIVQVWTQGTITPDEERNLEEAVKSGVGLAGWHGGLADSFRSNVEYEFMVGGQWVAHPGGIIDYDVDIVKPGDPIVKGLKRRFHMKSEQYYMQVDPGVEVLATTTFSGQYAPWIKGVVMPVVWKKHYGKGRVFYSSLGHVASDFDVPEARETVQRGMLWAAHVIE
;
A
#
# COMPACT_ATOMS: atom_id res chain seq x y z
N MET A 1 -20.86 -85.49 -57.75
CA MET A 1 -21.61 -84.38 -57.06
C MET A 1 -20.55 -83.69 -56.13
N SER A 2 -20.02 -82.59 -56.57
CA SER A 2 -18.99 -81.85 -55.84
C SER A 2 -19.54 -80.53 -55.45
N MET A 3 -19.54 -80.23 -54.16
CA MET A 3 -19.92 -78.91 -53.62
C MET A 3 -18.67 -78.12 -53.21
N THR A 4 -18.39 -77.11 -53.97
CA THR A 4 -17.33 -76.13 -53.71
C THR A 4 -17.74 -75.14 -52.59
N LYS A 5 -16.95 -75.11 -51.54
CA LYS A 5 -17.09 -74.08 -50.46
C LYS A 5 -16.29 -72.83 -50.86
N ARG A 6 -16.96 -71.66 -50.94
CA ARG A 6 -16.32 -70.35 -51.09
C ARG A 6 -15.97 -69.80 -49.70
N GLY A 7 -14.71 -69.54 -49.52
CA GLY A 7 -14.18 -68.87 -48.35
C GLY A 7 -14.30 -67.37 -48.49
N ILE A 8 -14.84 -66.70 -47.42
CA ILE A 8 -14.89 -65.25 -47.33
C ILE A 8 -13.64 -64.74 -46.58
N LEU A 9 -12.82 -63.96 -47.28
CA LEU A 9 -11.70 -63.24 -46.65
C LEU A 9 -12.27 -61.99 -45.97
N ALA A 10 -12.15 -61.93 -44.65
CA ALA A 10 -12.45 -60.71 -43.87
C ALA A 10 -11.20 -59.83 -43.78
N GLY A 11 -11.23 -58.69 -44.45
CA GLY A 11 -10.16 -57.69 -44.39
C GLY A 11 -10.23 -56.91 -43.06
N LEU A 12 -9.15 -56.98 -42.30
CA LEU A 12 -8.91 -56.15 -41.12
C LEU A 12 -8.43 -54.76 -41.56
N ILE A 13 -9.25 -53.73 -41.27
CA ILE A 13 -8.86 -52.33 -41.41
C ILE A 13 -8.21 -51.87 -40.09
N PRO A 14 -6.93 -51.38 -40.08
CA PRO A 14 -6.37 -50.83 -38.85
C PRO A 14 -6.95 -49.45 -38.55
N ALA A 15 -7.62 -49.30 -37.40
CA ALA A 15 -8.06 -48.02 -36.88
C ALA A 15 -6.85 -47.24 -36.33
N CYS A 16 -6.39 -46.21 -37.05
CA CYS A 16 -5.42 -45.24 -36.54
C CYS A 16 -6.13 -44.35 -35.49
N LEU A 17 -5.88 -44.56 -34.20
CA LEU A 17 -6.22 -43.61 -33.15
C LEU A 17 -5.27 -42.39 -33.29
N ALA A 18 -5.79 -41.27 -33.78
CA ALA A 18 -5.16 -39.97 -33.66
C ALA A 18 -5.34 -39.44 -32.24
N ALA A 19 -4.30 -39.50 -31.41
CA ALA A 19 -4.26 -38.86 -30.12
C ALA A 19 -4.14 -37.34 -30.34
N ALA A 20 -5.24 -36.61 -30.15
CA ALA A 20 -5.22 -35.15 -30.11
C ALA A 20 -4.52 -34.70 -28.81
N VAL A 21 -3.32 -34.19 -28.93
CA VAL A 21 -2.60 -33.49 -27.85
C VAL A 21 -3.31 -32.14 -27.62
N LEU A 22 -4.15 -32.08 -26.61
CA LEU A 22 -4.65 -30.80 -26.09
C LEU A 22 -3.47 -30.05 -25.46
N ALA A 23 -2.86 -29.16 -26.24
CA ALA A 23 -1.93 -28.17 -25.72
C ALA A 23 -2.74 -27.28 -24.76
N GLY A 24 -2.60 -27.50 -23.45
CA GLY A 24 -3.19 -26.68 -22.43
C GLY A 24 -2.62 -25.26 -22.58
N ALA A 25 -3.46 -24.28 -22.87
CA ALA A 25 -3.08 -22.88 -22.82
C ALA A 25 -2.56 -22.60 -21.40
N GLY A 26 -1.26 -22.29 -21.29
CA GLY A 26 -0.67 -21.83 -20.03
C GLY A 26 -1.46 -20.62 -19.50
N PRO A 27 -1.41 -20.32 -18.19
CA PRO A 27 -2.09 -19.15 -17.64
C PRO A 27 -1.64 -17.91 -18.41
N ALA A 28 -2.61 -17.08 -18.80
CA ALA A 28 -2.33 -15.80 -19.45
C ALA A 28 -1.32 -15.01 -18.61
N PRO A 29 -0.33 -14.34 -19.23
CA PRO A 29 0.65 -13.56 -18.48
C PRO A 29 -0.10 -12.54 -17.62
N GLN A 30 0.10 -12.63 -16.30
CA GLN A 30 -0.51 -11.69 -15.35
C GLN A 30 0.05 -10.30 -15.65
N LYS A 31 -0.84 -9.31 -15.86
CA LYS A 31 -0.43 -7.92 -16.12
C LYS A 31 0.47 -7.45 -14.97
N GLN A 32 1.67 -6.97 -15.32
CA GLN A 32 2.59 -6.39 -14.34
C GLN A 32 1.90 -5.22 -13.63
N LYS A 33 1.92 -5.24 -12.30
CA LYS A 33 1.39 -4.14 -11.49
C LYS A 33 2.25 -2.90 -11.62
N THR A 34 1.62 -1.73 -11.50
CA THR A 34 2.25 -0.42 -11.68
C THR A 34 2.09 0.43 -10.43
N ALA A 35 3.13 1.19 -10.07
CA ALA A 35 3.10 2.10 -8.95
C ALA A 35 3.75 3.44 -9.31
N LEU A 36 3.22 4.51 -8.73
CA LEU A 36 3.78 5.86 -8.81
C LEU A 36 4.14 6.32 -7.40
N PHE A 37 5.41 6.65 -7.17
CA PHE A 37 5.85 7.39 -5.99
C PHE A 37 5.86 8.88 -6.31
N VAL A 38 5.22 9.70 -5.44
CA VAL A 38 5.28 11.15 -5.50
C VAL A 38 5.86 11.66 -4.19
N TRP A 39 7.02 12.33 -4.26
CA TRP A 39 7.74 12.75 -3.07
C TRP A 39 8.17 14.21 -3.13
N GLY A 40 8.27 14.85 -1.96
CA GLY A 40 8.72 16.24 -1.86
C GLY A 40 8.23 16.93 -0.59
N GLY A 41 8.01 18.24 -0.71
CA GLY A 41 7.61 19.07 0.42
C GLY A 41 8.78 19.33 1.38
N TRP A 42 8.53 19.23 2.68
CA TRP A 42 9.53 19.54 3.70
C TRP A 42 10.65 18.52 3.76
N ALA A 43 11.88 18.97 3.47
CA ALA A 43 13.05 18.09 3.35
C ALA A 43 13.50 17.43 4.67
N GLY A 44 13.06 17.94 5.83
CA GLY A 44 13.40 17.37 7.15
C GLY A 44 12.89 15.94 7.37
N HIS A 45 11.88 15.50 6.62
CA HIS A 45 11.40 14.13 6.62
C HIS A 45 12.18 13.18 5.67
N GLU A 46 13.28 13.65 5.08
CA GLU A 46 14.12 12.88 4.16
C GLU A 46 13.35 12.12 3.06
N PRO A 47 12.35 12.73 2.38
CA PRO A 47 11.43 11.99 1.52
C PRO A 47 12.14 11.22 0.42
N LYS A 48 13.19 11.80 -0.19
CA LYS A 48 13.99 11.11 -1.22
C LYS A 48 14.66 9.85 -0.69
N LYS A 49 15.27 9.92 0.52
CA LYS A 49 15.93 8.75 1.12
C LYS A 49 14.93 7.65 1.45
N CYS A 50 13.71 8.02 1.90
CA CYS A 50 12.64 7.05 2.14
C CYS A 50 12.21 6.37 0.84
N VAL A 51 12.04 7.15 -0.25
CA VAL A 51 11.71 6.59 -1.58
C VAL A 51 12.81 5.63 -2.05
N ASP A 52 14.09 5.96 -1.81
CA ASP A 52 15.24 5.11 -2.17
C ASP A 52 15.26 3.75 -1.43
N ILE A 53 14.55 3.64 -0.29
CA ILE A 53 14.34 2.38 0.41
C ILE A 53 13.19 1.57 -0.24
N PHE A 54 12.05 2.23 -0.49
CA PHE A 54 10.81 1.54 -0.80
C PHE A 54 10.55 1.33 -2.29
N ALA A 55 11.01 2.23 -3.18
CA ALA A 55 10.79 2.07 -4.61
C ALA A 55 11.54 0.84 -5.18
N PRO A 56 12.85 0.63 -4.92
CA PRO A 56 13.55 -0.58 -5.36
C PRO A 56 13.00 -1.85 -4.72
N TRP A 57 12.55 -1.76 -3.44
CA TRP A 57 11.91 -2.90 -2.81
C TRP A 57 10.61 -3.29 -3.54
N LEU A 58 9.77 -2.31 -3.89
CA LEU A 58 8.51 -2.58 -4.60
C LEU A 58 8.76 -3.13 -6.02
N GLU A 59 9.83 -2.67 -6.70
CA GLU A 59 10.29 -3.27 -7.96
C GLU A 59 10.66 -4.74 -7.78
N SER A 60 11.34 -5.10 -6.67
CA SER A 60 11.66 -6.48 -6.34
C SER A 60 10.43 -7.36 -6.11
N GLN A 61 9.27 -6.75 -5.81
CA GLN A 61 7.97 -7.44 -5.72
C GLN A 61 7.26 -7.55 -7.09
N GLY A 62 7.94 -7.19 -8.18
CA GLY A 62 7.42 -7.32 -9.55
C GLY A 62 6.64 -6.12 -10.07
N PHE A 63 6.62 -5.00 -9.35
CA PHE A 63 5.99 -3.78 -9.84
C PHE A 63 6.86 -3.06 -10.86
N LYS A 64 6.21 -2.39 -11.82
CA LYS A 64 6.82 -1.30 -12.57
C LYS A 64 6.63 -0.03 -11.77
N VAL A 65 7.72 0.55 -11.28
CA VAL A 65 7.70 1.74 -10.43
C VAL A 65 8.11 2.97 -11.23
N GLU A 66 7.36 4.04 -11.07
CA GLU A 66 7.70 5.38 -11.51
C GLU A 66 7.86 6.28 -10.30
N VAL A 67 8.79 7.23 -10.35
CA VAL A 67 9.08 8.16 -9.25
C VAL A 67 9.02 9.59 -9.79
N SER A 68 8.25 10.46 -9.10
CA SER A 68 8.14 11.88 -9.40
C SER A 68 8.46 12.72 -8.17
N ASP A 69 9.17 13.82 -8.36
CA ASP A 69 9.47 14.84 -7.35
C ASP A 69 8.59 16.10 -7.48
N THR A 70 7.48 15.97 -8.20
CA THR A 70 6.50 17.05 -8.40
C THR A 70 5.06 16.53 -8.32
N LEU A 71 4.16 17.35 -7.79
CA LEU A 71 2.71 17.08 -7.77
C LEU A 71 2.08 17.12 -9.17
N GLU A 72 2.73 17.70 -10.18
CA GLU A 72 2.27 17.68 -11.57
C GLU A 72 2.02 16.26 -12.09
N ALA A 73 2.65 15.25 -11.48
CA ALA A 73 2.35 13.84 -11.75
C ALA A 73 0.87 13.49 -11.54
N TYR A 74 0.12 14.28 -10.77
CA TYR A 74 -1.32 14.11 -10.56
C TYR A 74 -2.20 14.76 -11.62
N LEU A 75 -1.64 15.52 -12.56
CA LEU A 75 -2.43 16.16 -13.64
C LEU A 75 -2.89 15.17 -14.72
N ASP A 76 -2.22 14.04 -14.89
CA ASP A 76 -2.61 13.01 -15.86
C ASP A 76 -3.64 12.04 -15.26
N ALA A 77 -4.91 12.42 -15.28
CA ALA A 77 -6.01 11.63 -14.73
C ALA A 77 -6.14 10.23 -15.35
N ALA A 78 -5.82 10.07 -16.64
CA ALA A 78 -5.91 8.79 -17.33
C ALA A 78 -4.82 7.84 -16.87
N LYS A 79 -3.60 8.35 -16.71
CA LYS A 79 -2.46 7.62 -16.16
C LYS A 79 -2.75 7.20 -14.73
N LEU A 80 -3.18 8.12 -13.85
CA LEU A 80 -3.47 7.81 -12.45
C LEU A 80 -4.48 6.66 -12.33
N LYS A 81 -5.58 6.70 -13.08
CA LYS A 81 -6.60 5.64 -13.08
C LYS A 81 -6.12 4.30 -13.64
N SER A 82 -4.99 4.28 -14.34
CA SER A 82 -4.39 3.05 -14.88
C SER A 82 -3.40 2.37 -13.92
N LEU A 83 -3.03 3.06 -12.83
CA LEU A 83 -2.11 2.55 -11.80
C LEU A 83 -2.79 1.54 -10.88
N ASP A 84 -1.98 0.69 -10.25
CA ASP A 84 -2.42 -0.19 -9.16
C ASP A 84 -2.17 0.46 -7.79
N LEU A 85 -1.19 1.37 -7.69
CA LEU A 85 -0.78 2.00 -6.43
C LEU A 85 -0.21 3.40 -6.65
N ILE A 86 -0.59 4.33 -5.78
CA ILE A 86 0.08 5.62 -5.58
C ILE A 86 0.69 5.59 -4.17
N VAL A 87 1.99 5.92 -4.07
CA VAL A 87 2.69 6.09 -2.80
C VAL A 87 3.06 7.56 -2.67
N GLN A 88 2.44 8.26 -1.71
CA GLN A 88 2.71 9.66 -1.48
C GLN A 88 3.63 9.86 -0.28
N VAL A 89 4.71 10.64 -0.49
CA VAL A 89 5.71 11.02 0.52
C VAL A 89 5.96 12.54 0.41
N TRP A 90 4.88 13.31 0.55
CA TRP A 90 4.87 14.77 0.36
C TRP A 90 4.41 15.49 1.63
N THR A 91 5.32 16.09 2.39
CA THR A 91 4.97 16.78 3.64
C THR A 91 4.70 18.25 3.39
N GLN A 92 3.55 18.74 3.89
CA GLN A 92 3.12 20.14 3.78
C GLN A 92 2.89 20.60 2.31
N GLY A 93 2.83 21.88 2.07
CA GLY A 93 2.60 22.46 0.75
C GLY A 93 1.12 22.63 0.41
N THR A 94 0.87 22.88 -0.85
CA THR A 94 -0.47 23.04 -1.43
C THR A 94 -0.61 22.14 -2.64
N ILE A 95 -1.80 21.60 -2.82
CA ILE A 95 -2.20 20.84 -4.01
C ILE A 95 -3.19 21.69 -4.80
N THR A 96 -3.09 21.70 -6.11
CA THR A 96 -4.07 22.40 -6.94
C THR A 96 -5.39 21.63 -7.01
N PRO A 97 -6.53 22.30 -7.28
CA PRO A 97 -7.82 21.62 -7.40
C PRO A 97 -7.86 20.51 -8.45
N ASP A 98 -7.09 20.63 -9.53
CA ASP A 98 -7.03 19.61 -10.59
C ASP A 98 -6.19 18.40 -10.16
N GLU A 99 -5.04 18.61 -9.52
CA GLU A 99 -4.20 17.55 -8.95
C GLU A 99 -4.97 16.75 -7.89
N GLU A 100 -5.62 17.45 -6.96
CA GLU A 100 -6.43 16.85 -5.89
C GLU A 100 -7.58 16.01 -6.46
N ARG A 101 -8.41 16.63 -7.32
CA ARG A 101 -9.53 15.93 -7.95
C ARG A 101 -9.08 14.66 -8.67
N ASN A 102 -8.00 14.71 -9.43
CA ASN A 102 -7.52 13.58 -10.20
C ASN A 102 -6.98 12.46 -9.27
N LEU A 103 -6.26 12.83 -8.19
CA LEU A 103 -5.79 11.88 -7.18
C LEU A 103 -6.98 11.17 -6.50
N GLU A 104 -7.95 11.93 -6.01
CA GLU A 104 -9.14 11.38 -5.36
C GLU A 104 -9.96 10.49 -6.28
N GLU A 105 -10.21 10.92 -7.52
CA GLU A 105 -10.94 10.14 -8.50
C GLU A 105 -10.22 8.83 -8.87
N ALA A 106 -8.89 8.84 -8.92
CA ALA A 106 -8.10 7.63 -9.11
C ALA A 106 -8.30 6.66 -7.94
N VAL A 107 -8.18 7.14 -6.70
CA VAL A 107 -8.40 6.30 -5.51
C VAL A 107 -9.86 5.83 -5.44
N LYS A 108 -10.85 6.71 -5.65
CA LYS A 108 -12.28 6.33 -5.70
C LYS A 108 -12.56 5.23 -6.73
N SER A 109 -11.81 5.21 -7.84
CA SER A 109 -11.99 4.20 -8.91
C SER A 109 -11.40 2.84 -8.59
N GLY A 110 -10.52 2.73 -7.59
CA GLY A 110 -9.91 1.46 -7.14
C GLY A 110 -8.39 1.45 -7.07
N VAL A 111 -7.72 2.56 -7.43
CA VAL A 111 -6.26 2.68 -7.26
C VAL A 111 -5.94 2.73 -5.76
N GLY A 112 -4.92 1.99 -5.32
CA GLY A 112 -4.44 2.03 -3.94
C GLY A 112 -3.72 3.33 -3.64
N LEU A 113 -3.85 3.82 -2.39
CA LEU A 113 -3.05 4.92 -1.85
C LEU A 113 -2.32 4.45 -0.61
N ALA A 114 -1.01 4.68 -0.55
CA ALA A 114 -0.19 4.37 0.61
C ALA A 114 0.75 5.53 0.94
N GLY A 115 1.07 5.68 2.21
CA GLY A 115 2.05 6.65 2.66
C GLY A 115 2.27 6.58 4.16
N TRP A 116 3.18 7.40 4.64
CA TRP A 116 3.58 7.38 6.03
C TRP A 116 3.93 8.76 6.56
N HIS A 117 3.88 8.88 7.88
CA HIS A 117 4.26 10.05 8.65
C HIS A 117 3.68 11.35 8.07
N GLY A 118 4.43 12.43 8.05
CA GLY A 118 4.00 13.68 7.43
C GLY A 118 3.85 13.60 5.91
N GLY A 119 4.44 12.59 5.28
CA GLY A 119 4.37 12.40 3.82
C GLY A 119 2.98 12.07 3.28
N LEU A 120 2.04 11.69 4.16
CA LEU A 120 0.63 11.50 3.80
C LEU A 120 -0.31 12.30 4.73
N ALA A 121 -0.18 12.20 6.07
CA ALA A 121 -1.13 12.81 6.99
C ALA A 121 -0.74 14.22 7.48
N ASP A 122 0.33 14.79 7.00
CA ASP A 122 0.70 16.21 7.17
C ASP A 122 0.91 16.91 5.82
N SER A 123 0.37 16.33 4.75
CA SER A 123 0.30 16.95 3.43
C SER A 123 -0.91 17.90 3.39
N PHE A 124 -0.78 19.00 2.67
CA PHE A 124 -1.89 19.88 2.29
C PHE A 124 -2.81 20.24 3.47
N ARG A 125 -2.23 20.72 4.58
CA ARG A 125 -2.95 21.08 5.81
C ARG A 125 -4.21 21.89 5.54
N SER A 126 -5.28 21.61 6.26
CA SER A 126 -6.59 22.24 6.14
C SER A 126 -7.35 21.91 4.84
N ASN A 127 -6.89 20.93 4.07
CA ASN A 127 -7.65 20.40 2.96
C ASN A 127 -8.52 19.23 3.42
N VAL A 128 -9.79 19.53 3.69
CA VAL A 128 -10.71 18.57 4.34
C VAL A 128 -11.07 17.36 3.46
N GLU A 129 -11.12 17.54 2.13
CA GLU A 129 -11.43 16.43 1.21
C GLU A 129 -10.25 15.44 1.16
N TYR A 130 -9.04 15.97 1.06
CA TYR A 130 -7.83 15.16 1.11
C TYR A 130 -7.72 14.41 2.46
N GLU A 131 -7.94 15.09 3.60
CA GLU A 131 -7.90 14.49 4.93
C GLU A 131 -8.96 13.40 5.10
N PHE A 132 -10.16 13.60 4.52
CA PHE A 132 -11.23 12.60 4.51
C PHE A 132 -10.82 11.35 3.70
N MET A 133 -10.08 11.50 2.60
CA MET A 133 -9.52 10.38 1.85
C MET A 133 -8.48 9.62 2.68
N VAL A 134 -7.53 10.33 3.32
CA VAL A 134 -6.43 9.73 4.11
C VAL A 134 -6.92 9.09 5.41
N GLY A 135 -7.96 9.67 6.03
CA GLY A 135 -8.53 9.18 7.29
C GLY A 135 -7.88 9.74 8.55
N GLY A 136 -7.11 10.81 8.42
CA GLY A 136 -6.54 11.50 9.58
C GLY A 136 -5.56 12.58 9.19
N GLN A 137 -5.29 13.46 10.17
CA GLN A 137 -4.40 14.61 10.04
C GLN A 137 -3.50 14.74 11.25
N TRP A 138 -2.24 15.09 11.01
CA TRP A 138 -1.28 15.46 12.03
C TRP A 138 -1.74 16.73 12.79
N VAL A 139 -1.53 16.72 14.11
CA VAL A 139 -1.80 17.87 14.99
C VAL A 139 -0.52 18.32 15.69
N ALA A 140 0.21 17.39 16.31
CA ALA A 140 1.39 17.70 17.11
C ALA A 140 2.28 16.45 17.31
N HIS A 141 3.53 16.67 17.72
CA HIS A 141 4.46 15.65 18.23
C HIS A 141 5.15 16.16 19.51
N PRO A 142 4.44 16.16 20.65
CA PRO A 142 4.96 16.73 21.90
C PRO A 142 6.25 16.04 22.34
N GLY A 143 7.32 16.83 22.53
CA GLY A 143 8.64 16.35 22.90
C GLY A 143 9.62 16.18 21.71
N GLY A 144 9.15 16.33 20.47
CA GLY A 144 9.98 16.11 19.28
C GLY A 144 10.37 14.63 19.13
N ILE A 145 11.67 14.36 18.99
CA ILE A 145 12.20 12.97 18.93
C ILE A 145 12.27 12.42 20.34
N ILE A 146 11.42 11.43 20.62
CA ILE A 146 11.31 10.77 21.93
C ILE A 146 11.30 9.25 21.80
N ASP A 147 11.53 8.58 22.92
CA ASP A 147 11.37 7.13 23.05
C ASP A 147 9.91 6.80 23.36
N TYR A 148 9.32 5.88 22.61
CA TYR A 148 7.97 5.38 22.85
C TYR A 148 7.74 3.97 22.29
N ASP A 149 6.71 3.31 22.77
CA ASP A 149 6.33 1.97 22.30
C ASP A 149 5.12 2.04 21.37
N VAL A 150 5.09 1.11 20.43
CA VAL A 150 3.97 0.84 19.53
C VAL A 150 3.41 -0.53 19.82
N ASP A 151 2.09 -0.62 20.00
CA ASP A 151 1.35 -1.84 20.28
C ASP A 151 0.55 -2.29 19.06
N ILE A 152 0.76 -3.52 18.57
CA ILE A 152 -0.07 -4.14 17.53
C ILE A 152 -1.40 -4.59 18.16
N VAL A 153 -2.50 -3.99 17.72
CA VAL A 153 -3.85 -4.24 18.26
C VAL A 153 -4.67 -5.24 17.44
N LYS A 154 -4.31 -5.47 16.17
CA LYS A 154 -4.94 -6.47 15.28
C LYS A 154 -3.91 -7.46 14.71
N PRO A 155 -3.32 -8.35 15.50
CA PRO A 155 -2.19 -9.21 15.09
C PRO A 155 -2.53 -10.26 14.03
N GLY A 156 -3.80 -10.47 13.74
CA GLY A 156 -4.26 -11.36 12.66
C GLY A 156 -4.31 -10.70 11.28
N ASP A 157 -4.23 -9.36 11.24
CA ASP A 157 -4.28 -8.61 9.99
C ASP A 157 -3.00 -8.85 9.16
N PRO A 158 -3.09 -9.13 7.86
CA PRO A 158 -1.95 -9.47 7.00
C PRO A 158 -0.85 -8.41 7.00
N ILE A 159 -1.18 -7.13 7.22
CA ILE A 159 -0.19 -6.05 7.27
C ILE A 159 0.76 -6.20 8.48
N VAL A 160 0.23 -6.63 9.63
CA VAL A 160 0.98 -6.68 10.90
C VAL A 160 1.17 -8.11 11.44
N LYS A 161 0.67 -9.13 10.73
CA LYS A 161 0.76 -10.54 11.15
C LYS A 161 2.20 -10.99 11.31
N GLY A 162 2.50 -11.57 12.48
CA GLY A 162 3.82 -12.11 12.81
C GLY A 162 4.84 -11.07 13.26
N LEU A 163 4.53 -9.79 13.27
CA LEU A 163 5.36 -8.76 13.88
C LEU A 163 5.32 -8.88 15.42
N LYS A 164 6.34 -8.35 16.10
CA LYS A 164 6.31 -8.24 17.57
C LYS A 164 5.09 -7.44 18.01
N ARG A 165 4.37 -7.95 19.02
CA ARG A 165 3.15 -7.33 19.56
C ARG A 165 3.38 -5.93 20.12
N ARG A 166 4.58 -5.66 20.62
CA ARG A 166 5.08 -4.37 21.06
C ARG A 166 6.49 -4.19 20.58
N PHE A 167 6.79 -3.04 20.03
CA PHE A 167 8.12 -2.67 19.60
C PHE A 167 8.41 -1.20 19.93
N HIS A 168 9.70 -0.88 20.03
CA HIS A 168 10.18 0.42 20.45
C HIS A 168 10.52 1.30 19.26
N MET A 169 10.22 2.60 19.36
CA MET A 169 10.61 3.64 18.43
C MET A 169 11.33 4.76 19.18
N LYS A 170 12.31 5.38 18.51
CA LYS A 170 12.88 6.65 18.91
C LYS A 170 12.68 7.64 17.76
N SER A 171 11.56 8.36 17.80
CA SER A 171 11.08 9.18 16.69
C SER A 171 10.07 10.21 17.16
N GLU A 172 9.40 10.89 16.24
CA GLU A 172 8.25 11.73 16.56
C GLU A 172 7.02 10.86 16.86
N GLN A 173 6.46 10.99 18.06
CA GLN A 173 5.20 10.39 18.44
C GLN A 173 4.05 11.33 18.03
N TYR A 174 3.34 11.00 16.95
CA TYR A 174 2.27 11.84 16.41
C TYR A 174 1.00 11.81 17.26
N TYR A 175 0.52 13.00 17.64
CA TYR A 175 -0.86 13.22 18.05
C TYR A 175 -1.66 13.67 16.84
N MET A 176 -2.78 12.99 16.55
CA MET A 176 -3.53 13.14 15.31
C MET A 176 -5.02 13.33 15.55
N GLN A 177 -5.70 14.00 14.63
CA GLN A 177 -7.12 13.80 14.40
C GLN A 177 -7.31 12.60 13.49
N VAL A 178 -8.18 11.67 13.86
CA VAL A 178 -8.37 10.40 13.15
C VAL A 178 -9.84 10.17 12.88
N ASP A 179 -10.19 9.83 11.65
CA ASP A 179 -11.54 9.46 11.21
C ASP A 179 -12.00 8.19 11.96
N PRO A 180 -13.19 8.19 12.59
CA PRO A 180 -13.72 7.00 13.26
C PRO A 180 -13.97 5.81 12.31
N GLY A 181 -14.00 6.03 10.99
CA GLY A 181 -14.16 4.99 9.97
C GLY A 181 -12.90 4.21 9.60
N VAL A 182 -11.74 4.54 10.20
CA VAL A 182 -10.51 3.78 9.94
C VAL A 182 -10.45 2.45 10.69
N GLU A 183 -9.80 1.46 10.10
CA GLU A 183 -9.46 0.22 10.78
C GLU A 183 -8.05 0.32 11.37
N VAL A 184 -7.95 0.47 12.70
CA VAL A 184 -6.69 0.65 13.42
C VAL A 184 -5.98 -0.69 13.59
N LEU A 185 -4.70 -0.77 13.19
CA LEU A 185 -3.85 -1.96 13.28
C LEU A 185 -2.82 -1.87 14.41
N ALA A 186 -2.33 -0.65 14.70
CA ALA A 186 -1.37 -0.39 15.76
C ALA A 186 -1.67 0.96 16.45
N THR A 187 -1.28 1.05 17.72
CA THR A 187 -1.49 2.24 18.57
C THR A 187 -0.24 2.57 19.36
N THR A 188 -0.18 3.79 19.89
CA THR A 188 0.78 4.21 20.94
C THR A 188 0.03 4.91 22.05
N THR A 189 0.62 4.95 23.27
CA THR A 189 -0.01 5.61 24.43
C THR A 189 0.87 6.76 24.89
N PHE A 190 0.30 7.96 24.98
CA PHE A 190 1.01 9.14 25.46
C PHE A 190 1.26 9.08 26.97
N SER A 191 2.52 9.26 27.38
CA SER A 191 2.92 9.31 28.80
C SER A 191 2.42 10.58 29.51
N GLY A 192 2.16 11.66 28.76
CA GLY A 192 1.85 12.98 29.28
C GLY A 192 3.09 13.78 29.74
N GLN A 193 4.30 13.27 29.55
CA GLN A 193 5.54 13.93 29.97
C GLN A 193 5.71 15.32 29.36
N TYR A 194 5.41 15.46 28.08
CA TYR A 194 5.59 16.71 27.31
C TYR A 194 4.28 17.48 27.11
N ALA A 195 3.13 16.85 27.36
CA ALA A 195 1.80 17.43 27.25
C ALA A 195 0.87 16.72 28.26
N PRO A 196 0.77 17.20 29.52
CA PRO A 196 0.05 16.50 30.58
C PRO A 196 -1.43 16.24 30.29
N TRP A 197 -2.06 17.11 29.45
CA TRP A 197 -3.49 17.00 29.09
C TRP A 197 -3.82 15.85 28.13
N ILE A 198 -2.81 15.20 27.54
CA ILE A 198 -3.00 14.00 26.72
C ILE A 198 -2.49 12.71 27.41
N LYS A 199 -2.18 12.77 28.71
CA LYS A 199 -1.73 11.60 29.46
C LYS A 199 -2.73 10.44 29.35
N GLY A 200 -2.26 9.27 28.92
CA GLY A 200 -3.06 8.07 28.78
C GLY A 200 -3.90 8.02 27.50
N VAL A 201 -3.82 9.02 26.61
CA VAL A 201 -4.47 8.94 25.31
C VAL A 201 -3.82 7.84 24.49
N VAL A 202 -4.65 6.92 24.00
CA VAL A 202 -4.27 5.85 23.05
C VAL A 202 -4.50 6.39 21.65
N MET A 203 -3.42 6.53 20.89
CA MET A 203 -3.45 7.14 19.55
C MET A 203 -3.21 6.09 18.47
N PRO A 204 -4.03 6.04 17.41
CA PRO A 204 -3.75 5.25 16.23
C PRO A 204 -2.40 5.62 15.60
N VAL A 205 -1.60 4.60 15.28
CA VAL A 205 -0.28 4.72 14.62
C VAL A 205 -0.34 4.18 13.20
N VAL A 206 -1.03 3.05 13.02
CA VAL A 206 -1.20 2.40 11.71
C VAL A 206 -2.67 2.14 11.50
N TRP A 207 -3.16 2.53 10.33
CA TRP A 207 -4.53 2.22 9.93
C TRP A 207 -4.68 1.94 8.44
N LYS A 208 -5.80 1.36 8.11
CA LYS A 208 -6.28 1.17 6.75
C LYS A 208 -7.76 1.58 6.65
N LYS A 209 -8.18 2.01 5.47
CA LYS A 209 -9.58 2.32 5.16
C LYS A 209 -9.87 2.13 3.67
N HIS A 210 -11.13 2.20 3.31
CA HIS A 210 -11.55 2.32 1.92
C HIS A 210 -11.99 3.75 1.61
N TYR A 211 -11.67 4.20 0.39
CA TYR A 211 -12.18 5.44 -0.17
C TYR A 211 -12.73 5.12 -1.57
N GLY A 212 -14.05 5.06 -1.70
CA GLY A 212 -14.69 4.46 -2.86
C GLY A 212 -14.32 2.97 -3.00
N LYS A 213 -13.72 2.59 -4.12
CA LYS A 213 -13.20 1.25 -4.37
C LYS A 213 -11.72 1.08 -4.00
N GLY A 214 -11.02 2.19 -3.74
CA GLY A 214 -9.60 2.19 -3.41
C GLY A 214 -9.34 1.83 -1.96
N ARG A 215 -8.15 1.28 -1.72
CA ARG A 215 -7.61 0.95 -0.40
C ARG A 215 -6.60 2.02 0.00
N VAL A 216 -6.76 2.60 1.18
CA VAL A 216 -5.87 3.63 1.72
C VAL A 216 -5.16 3.09 2.94
N PHE A 217 -3.83 3.08 2.90
CA PHE A 217 -2.96 2.66 3.99
C PHE A 217 -2.15 3.84 4.53
N TYR A 218 -2.09 3.97 5.84
CA TYR A 218 -1.27 4.96 6.53
C TYR A 218 -0.50 4.37 7.72
N SER A 219 0.72 4.86 7.91
CA SER A 219 1.53 4.66 9.12
C SER A 219 2.08 6.00 9.61
N SER A 220 1.93 6.33 10.91
CA SER A 220 2.56 7.54 11.48
C SER A 220 4.06 7.36 11.77
N LEU A 221 4.62 6.18 11.55
CA LEU A 221 6.06 5.90 11.69
C LEU A 221 6.81 6.36 10.46
N GLY A 222 8.11 6.65 10.59
CA GLY A 222 8.96 7.02 9.46
C GLY A 222 9.19 8.51 9.31
N HIS A 223 9.54 9.20 10.41
CA HIS A 223 9.96 10.60 10.41
C HIS A 223 11.16 10.82 9.49
N VAL A 224 12.17 9.94 9.60
CA VAL A 224 13.35 9.93 8.74
C VAL A 224 13.65 8.51 8.24
N ALA A 225 14.51 8.40 7.24
CA ALA A 225 14.82 7.11 6.60
C ALA A 225 15.34 6.05 7.60
N SER A 226 16.10 6.45 8.61
CA SER A 226 16.63 5.53 9.64
C SER A 226 15.56 4.95 10.57
N ASP A 227 14.38 5.53 10.67
CA ASP A 227 13.26 4.94 11.42
C ASP A 227 12.87 3.56 10.85
N PHE A 228 13.12 3.36 9.56
CA PHE A 228 12.89 2.08 8.89
C PHE A 228 14.02 1.05 9.12
N ASP A 229 15.02 1.36 9.96
CA ASP A 229 15.93 0.34 10.50
C ASP A 229 15.24 -0.51 11.57
N VAL A 230 14.12 -0.03 12.15
CA VAL A 230 13.20 -0.84 12.97
C VAL A 230 12.41 -1.77 12.03
N PRO A 231 12.63 -3.10 12.12
CA PRO A 231 12.03 -4.05 11.18
C PRO A 231 10.50 -4.00 11.14
N GLU A 232 9.85 -3.82 12.29
CA GLU A 232 8.41 -3.76 12.42
C GLU A 232 7.84 -2.52 11.70
N ALA A 233 8.51 -1.37 11.77
CA ALA A 233 8.10 -0.15 11.06
C ALA A 233 8.24 -0.32 9.55
N ARG A 234 9.37 -0.84 9.07
CA ARG A 234 9.65 -1.10 7.65
C ARG A 234 8.65 -2.10 7.07
N GLU A 235 8.50 -3.24 7.71
CA GLU A 235 7.66 -4.33 7.20
C GLU A 235 6.17 -3.94 7.19
N THR A 236 5.72 -3.14 8.15
CA THR A 236 4.36 -2.59 8.17
C THR A 236 4.09 -1.73 6.93
N VAL A 237 5.00 -0.83 6.56
CA VAL A 237 4.85 0.02 5.36
C VAL A 237 4.91 -0.83 4.09
N GLN A 238 5.83 -1.77 4.01
CA GLN A 238 5.96 -2.69 2.88
C GLN A 238 4.66 -3.46 2.62
N ARG A 239 4.12 -4.10 3.65
CA ARG A 239 2.86 -4.86 3.57
C ARG A 239 1.65 -3.94 3.35
N GLY A 240 1.66 -2.74 3.93
CA GLY A 240 0.64 -1.72 3.70
C GLY A 240 0.53 -1.32 2.23
N MET A 241 1.65 -1.11 1.55
CA MET A 241 1.69 -0.87 0.10
C MET A 241 1.13 -2.06 -0.70
N LEU A 242 1.50 -3.30 -0.34
CA LEU A 242 0.97 -4.49 -1.02
C LEU A 242 -0.53 -4.66 -0.78
N TRP A 243 -1.03 -4.36 0.42
CA TRP A 243 -2.46 -4.38 0.71
C TRP A 243 -3.22 -3.30 -0.08
N ALA A 244 -2.70 -2.08 -0.11
CA ALA A 244 -3.30 -1.00 -0.89
C ALA A 244 -3.34 -1.35 -2.39
N ALA A 245 -2.30 -2.00 -2.93
CA ALA A 245 -2.22 -2.45 -4.31
C ALA A 245 -3.01 -3.75 -4.61
N HIS A 246 -3.84 -4.25 -3.68
CA HIS A 246 -4.61 -5.50 -3.84
C HIS A 246 -3.74 -6.74 -4.14
N VAL A 247 -2.54 -6.83 -3.54
CA VAL A 247 -1.64 -7.99 -3.65
C VAL A 247 -1.87 -8.94 -2.49
N ILE A 248 -2.12 -8.41 -1.29
CA ILE A 248 -2.52 -9.17 -0.11
C ILE A 248 -3.91 -8.71 0.36
N GLU A 249 -4.67 -9.62 1.01
CA GLU A 249 -6.04 -9.36 1.44
C GLU A 249 -6.13 -8.98 2.93
#